data_234f14d80f08cda6e090557e76b453f9
#
_entry.id   234f14d80f08cda6e090557e76b453f9
#
_cell.length_a   1.000
_cell.length_b   1.000
_cell.length_c   1.000
_cell.angle_alpha   90.00
_cell.angle_beta   90.00
_cell.angle_gamma   90.00
#
_symmetry.space_group_name_H-M   'P 1'
#
loop_
_entity.id
_entity.type
_entity.pdbx_description
1 polymer ?
#
loop_
_entity_poly.entity_id
_entity_poly.type
_entity_poly.pdbx_seq_one_letter_code
_entity_poly.pdbx_strand_id
1 'polypeptide(L)'
;MSHFGTYEERVKNFNWSIAEKELDYKPGNVINIGWYCSDRICQMGKANKMGLIWEGSAGNEKRYTYNDIRIVTNSIGQFLRDLGIKPEDRVCLFMDRIPELYFSFLGILKIGAIIQLIIV
;
A
#
# COMPACT_ATOMS: atom_id res chain seq x y z
N MET A 1 -10.55 11.90 20.13
CA MET A 1 -11.01 10.54 20.50
C MET A 1 -10.50 9.57 19.43
N SER A 2 -9.83 8.49 19.85
CA SER A 2 -9.40 7.45 18.93
C SER A 2 -10.64 6.73 18.38
N HIS A 3 -10.75 6.61 17.04
CA HIS A 3 -11.82 5.84 16.39
C HIS A 3 -11.76 4.33 16.70
N PHE A 4 -10.76 3.91 17.46
CA PHE A 4 -10.44 2.50 17.66
C PHE A 4 -10.80 1.95 19.06
N GLY A 5 -11.39 2.74 19.96
CA GLY A 5 -11.62 2.32 21.34
C GLY A 5 -10.33 2.10 22.12
N THR A 6 -10.41 1.44 23.26
CA THR A 6 -9.20 1.07 24.03
C THR A 6 -8.57 -0.21 23.49
N TYR A 7 -7.27 -0.38 23.72
CA TYR A 7 -6.52 -1.58 23.32
C TYR A 7 -7.12 -2.84 23.93
N GLU A 8 -7.45 -2.80 25.23
CA GLU A 8 -8.03 -3.92 25.98
C GLU A 8 -9.37 -4.38 25.41
N GLU A 9 -10.25 -3.43 25.05
CA GLU A 9 -11.54 -3.73 24.42
C GLU A 9 -11.36 -4.38 23.05
N ARG A 10 -10.40 -3.89 22.27
CA ARG A 10 -10.08 -4.44 20.95
C ARG A 10 -9.51 -5.85 21.01
N VAL A 11 -8.56 -6.10 21.89
CA VAL A 11 -7.97 -7.43 22.07
C VAL A 11 -9.02 -8.44 22.53
N LYS A 12 -9.86 -8.06 23.49
CA LYS A 12 -10.94 -8.93 24.04
C LYS A 12 -11.98 -9.29 22.99
N ASN A 13 -12.31 -8.35 22.10
CA ASN A 13 -13.39 -8.51 21.12
C ASN A 13 -12.87 -8.86 19.71
N PHE A 14 -11.55 -9.03 19.52
CA PHE A 14 -11.00 -9.31 18.22
C PHE A 14 -11.38 -10.70 17.73
N ASN A 15 -11.86 -10.74 16.49
CA ASN A 15 -12.06 -11.98 15.73
C ASN A 15 -11.67 -11.71 14.27
N TRP A 16 -11.07 -12.69 13.61
CA TRP A 16 -10.68 -12.60 12.22
C TRP A 16 -11.83 -12.23 11.27
N SER A 17 -13.05 -12.66 11.59
CA SER A 17 -14.23 -12.28 10.81
C SER A 17 -14.50 -10.78 10.79
N ILE A 18 -14.04 -10.03 11.79
CA ILE A 18 -14.11 -8.55 11.81
C ILE A 18 -13.18 -7.98 10.76
N ALA A 19 -11.94 -8.48 10.71
CA ALA A 19 -10.95 -8.06 9.72
C ALA A 19 -11.39 -8.44 8.29
N GLU A 20 -11.92 -9.63 8.10
CA GLU A 20 -12.48 -10.08 6.81
C GLU A 20 -13.61 -9.16 6.33
N LYS A 21 -14.52 -8.81 7.24
CA LYS A 21 -15.62 -7.88 6.94
C LYS A 21 -15.12 -6.46 6.65
N GLU A 22 -14.17 -5.94 7.43
CA GLU A 22 -13.58 -4.61 7.20
C GLU A 22 -12.83 -4.53 5.87
N LEU A 23 -12.19 -5.60 5.45
CA LEU A 23 -11.48 -5.72 4.19
C LEU A 23 -12.38 -6.12 3.01
N ASP A 24 -13.65 -6.47 3.28
CA ASP A 24 -14.54 -7.11 2.29
C ASP A 24 -13.86 -8.34 1.66
N TYR A 25 -13.16 -9.11 2.50
CA TYR A 25 -12.46 -10.32 2.09
C TYR A 25 -13.33 -11.54 2.28
N LYS A 26 -13.32 -12.41 1.29
CA LYS A 26 -13.96 -13.75 1.37
C LYS A 26 -12.87 -14.81 1.37
N PRO A 27 -12.93 -15.80 2.28
CA PRO A 27 -11.99 -16.91 2.28
C PRO A 27 -11.87 -17.56 0.88
N GLY A 28 -10.63 -17.76 0.45
CA GLY A 28 -10.32 -18.27 -0.90
C GLY A 28 -10.06 -17.20 -1.96
N ASN A 29 -10.34 -15.94 -1.68
CA ASN A 29 -9.98 -14.85 -2.59
C ASN A 29 -8.50 -14.47 -2.43
N VAL A 30 -7.91 -13.98 -3.51
CA VAL A 30 -6.55 -13.42 -3.49
C VAL A 30 -6.58 -12.00 -2.91
N ILE A 31 -5.70 -11.72 -1.95
CA ILE A 31 -5.49 -10.38 -1.43
C ILE A 31 -4.34 -9.73 -2.21
N ASN A 32 -4.64 -8.64 -2.92
CA ASN A 32 -3.63 -7.79 -3.52
C ASN A 32 -3.38 -6.58 -2.62
N ILE A 33 -2.33 -6.63 -1.82
CA ILE A 33 -1.99 -5.58 -0.84
C ILE A 33 -1.81 -4.21 -1.51
N GLY A 34 -1.17 -4.16 -2.68
CA GLY A 34 -0.98 -2.92 -3.43
C GLY A 34 -2.30 -2.26 -3.80
N TRP A 35 -3.30 -3.04 -4.24
CA TRP A 35 -4.63 -2.55 -4.54
C TRP A 35 -5.40 -2.14 -3.26
N TYR A 36 -5.35 -2.95 -2.22
CA TYR A 36 -6.02 -2.65 -0.95
C TYR A 36 -5.54 -1.35 -0.31
N CYS A 37 -4.23 -1.07 -0.39
CA CYS A 37 -3.62 0.12 0.21
C CYS A 37 -3.74 1.40 -0.63
N SER A 38 -4.24 1.33 -1.86
CA SER A 38 -4.34 2.48 -2.76
C SER A 38 -5.69 2.58 -3.47
N ASP A 39 -5.96 1.71 -4.44
CA ASP A 39 -7.16 1.80 -5.29
C ASP A 39 -8.45 1.62 -4.48
N ARG A 40 -8.50 0.64 -3.60
CA ARG A 40 -9.65 0.40 -2.74
C ARG A 40 -9.98 1.61 -1.87
N ILE A 41 -8.97 2.27 -1.30
CA ILE A 41 -9.18 3.47 -0.49
C ILE A 41 -9.81 4.60 -1.33
N CYS A 42 -9.40 4.75 -2.58
CA CYS A 42 -10.02 5.69 -3.51
C CYS A 42 -11.48 5.32 -3.83
N GLN A 43 -11.76 4.03 -4.04
CA GLN A 43 -13.13 3.54 -4.29
C GLN A 43 -14.07 3.76 -3.09
N MET A 44 -13.52 3.77 -1.87
CA MET A 44 -14.26 4.11 -0.65
C MET A 44 -14.57 5.62 -0.51
N GLY A 45 -14.33 6.43 -1.55
CA GLY A 45 -14.56 7.88 -1.53
C GLY A 45 -13.48 8.68 -0.79
N LYS A 46 -12.33 8.08 -0.48
CA LYS A 46 -11.23 8.70 0.27
C LYS A 46 -10.06 9.12 -0.61
N ALA A 47 -10.25 9.26 -1.92
CA ALA A 47 -9.20 9.58 -2.89
C ALA A 47 -8.42 10.84 -2.53
N ASN A 48 -9.09 11.89 -2.06
CA ASN A 48 -8.47 13.17 -1.70
C ASN A 48 -7.92 13.21 -0.26
N LYS A 49 -8.06 12.11 0.50
CA LYS A 49 -7.48 12.04 1.84
C LYS A 49 -5.96 11.86 1.75
N MET A 50 -5.24 12.49 2.68
CA MET A 50 -3.79 12.34 2.80
C MET A 50 -3.43 10.88 3.10
N GLY A 51 -2.60 10.28 2.24
CA GLY A 51 -2.16 8.89 2.35
C GLY A 51 -0.71 8.74 2.77
N LEU A 52 0.15 9.71 2.42
CA LEU A 52 1.55 9.72 2.79
C LEU A 52 2.02 11.15 3.04
N ILE A 53 2.68 11.35 4.17
CA ILE A 53 3.46 12.55 4.48
C ILE A 53 4.89 12.09 4.67
N TRP A 54 5.81 12.65 3.91
CA TRP A 54 7.23 12.36 4.00
C TRP A 54 8.00 13.62 4.36
N GLU A 55 8.91 13.49 5.30
CA GLU A 55 9.81 14.55 5.73
C GLU A 55 11.26 14.12 5.48
N GLY A 56 11.99 14.93 4.74
CA GLY A 56 13.40 14.72 4.46
C GLY A 56 14.30 15.24 5.57
N SER A 57 15.55 14.79 5.59
CA SER A 57 16.56 15.19 6.59
C SER A 57 16.84 16.70 6.63
N ALA A 58 16.59 17.41 5.54
CA ALA A 58 16.71 18.87 5.43
C ALA A 58 15.41 19.62 5.82
N GLY A 59 14.41 18.93 6.38
CA GLY A 59 13.14 19.52 6.78
C GLY A 59 12.18 19.81 5.62
N ASN A 60 12.48 19.36 4.41
CA ASN A 60 11.56 19.44 3.29
C ASN A 60 10.47 18.37 3.42
N GLU A 61 9.22 18.76 3.19
CA GLU A 61 8.05 17.90 3.30
C GLU A 61 7.43 17.63 1.93
N LYS A 62 6.98 16.41 1.70
CA LYS A 62 6.14 16.03 0.56
C LYS A 62 4.87 15.36 1.05
N ARG A 63 3.75 15.70 0.43
CA ARG A 63 2.42 15.19 0.78
C ARG A 63 1.76 14.57 -0.43
N TYR A 64 1.19 13.39 -0.24
CA TYR A 64 0.52 12.63 -1.30
C TYR A 64 -0.85 12.17 -0.83
N THR A 65 -1.86 12.41 -1.66
CA THR A 65 -3.20 11.86 -1.46
C THR A 65 -3.24 10.39 -1.84
N TYR A 66 -4.28 9.65 -1.44
CA TYR A 66 -4.48 8.29 -1.92
C TYR A 66 -4.65 8.22 -3.44
N ASN A 67 -5.19 9.27 -4.07
CA ASN A 67 -5.27 9.34 -5.53
C ASN A 67 -3.87 9.46 -6.18
N ASP A 68 -2.99 10.27 -5.61
CA ASP A 68 -1.61 10.39 -6.11
C ASP A 68 -0.88 9.05 -5.99
N ILE A 69 -1.01 8.39 -4.82
CA ILE A 69 -0.44 7.06 -4.58
C ILE A 69 -0.99 6.06 -5.61
N ARG A 70 -2.30 6.05 -5.85
CA ARG A 70 -2.94 5.17 -6.84
C ARG A 70 -2.37 5.37 -8.23
N ILE A 71 -2.27 6.61 -8.68
CA ILE A 71 -1.78 6.96 -10.03
C ILE A 71 -0.33 6.50 -10.19
N VAL A 72 0.54 6.88 -9.27
CA VAL A 72 1.98 6.56 -9.35
C VAL A 72 2.22 5.05 -9.27
N THR A 73 1.56 4.36 -8.35
CA THR A 73 1.73 2.91 -8.20
C THR A 73 1.19 2.11 -9.39
N ASN A 74 0.13 2.61 -10.05
CA ASN A 74 -0.37 2.01 -11.29
C ASN A 74 0.61 2.21 -12.44
N SER A 75 1.21 3.40 -12.56
CA SER A 75 2.24 3.69 -13.56
C SER A 75 3.48 2.80 -13.36
N ILE A 76 3.93 2.62 -12.12
CA ILE A 76 5.04 1.71 -11.80
C ILE A 76 4.69 0.27 -12.16
N GLY A 77 3.51 -0.20 -11.79
CA GLY A 77 3.06 -1.55 -12.12
C GLY A 77 2.99 -1.78 -13.63
N GLN A 78 2.50 -0.80 -14.40
CA GLN A 78 2.48 -0.88 -15.85
C GLN A 78 3.89 -0.89 -16.44
N PHE A 79 4.77 0.00 -16.00
CA PHE A 79 6.16 0.05 -16.42
C PHE A 79 6.88 -1.31 -16.22
N LEU A 80 6.70 -1.93 -15.07
CA LEU A 80 7.30 -3.24 -14.78
C LEU A 80 6.75 -4.33 -15.70
N ARG A 81 5.46 -4.31 -16.01
CA ARG A 81 4.86 -5.23 -17.00
C ARG A 81 5.42 -5.03 -18.39
N ASP A 82 5.62 -3.79 -18.80
CA ASP A 82 6.21 -3.45 -20.11
C ASP A 82 7.67 -3.92 -20.21
N LEU A 83 8.39 -4.00 -19.07
CA LEU A 83 9.70 -4.65 -18.96
C LEU A 83 9.64 -6.19 -18.99
N GLY A 84 8.45 -6.78 -18.99
CA GLY A 84 8.26 -8.23 -19.02
C GLY A 84 8.19 -8.90 -17.66
N ILE A 85 8.12 -8.14 -16.56
CA ILE A 85 7.94 -8.68 -15.21
C ILE A 85 6.56 -9.32 -15.08
N LYS A 86 6.52 -10.54 -14.58
CA LYS A 86 5.33 -11.36 -14.38
C LYS A 86 5.03 -11.57 -12.89
N PRO A 87 3.82 -12.00 -12.53
CA PRO A 87 3.56 -12.49 -11.18
C PRO A 87 4.62 -13.53 -10.75
N GLU A 88 5.00 -13.48 -9.47
CA GLU A 88 6.01 -14.33 -8.84
C GLU A 88 7.48 -14.01 -9.21
N ASP A 89 7.74 -13.14 -10.18
CA ASP A 89 9.08 -12.62 -10.43
C ASP A 89 9.57 -11.80 -9.23
N ARG A 90 10.87 -11.84 -9.01
CA ARG A 90 11.52 -11.12 -7.90
C ARG A 90 12.05 -9.78 -8.37
N VAL A 91 11.60 -8.71 -7.73
CA VAL A 91 12.06 -7.33 -7.98
C VAL A 91 12.79 -6.83 -6.75
N CYS A 92 14.07 -6.51 -6.91
CA CYS A 92 14.87 -5.93 -5.85
C CYS A 92 14.75 -4.41 -5.86
N LEU A 93 14.36 -3.83 -4.73
CA LEU A 93 14.44 -2.40 -4.46
C LEU A 93 15.66 -2.12 -3.61
N PHE A 94 16.60 -1.36 -4.14
CA PHE A 94 17.77 -0.85 -3.44
C PHE A 94 17.68 0.69 -3.42
N MET A 95 17.09 1.23 -2.36
CA MET A 95 16.69 2.63 -2.30
C MET A 95 16.81 3.17 -0.88
N ASP A 96 17.00 4.48 -0.78
CA ASP A 96 16.89 5.24 0.45
C ASP A 96 15.40 5.37 0.87
N ARG A 97 15.15 5.91 2.09
CA ARG A 97 13.79 6.13 2.65
C ARG A 97 13.10 7.34 2.03
N ILE A 98 12.84 7.28 0.74
CA ILE A 98 12.19 8.32 -0.06
C ILE A 98 10.76 7.88 -0.44
N PRO A 99 9.86 8.80 -0.83
CA PRO A 99 8.50 8.44 -1.23
C PRO A 99 8.41 7.38 -2.31
N GLU A 100 9.35 7.41 -3.25
CA GLU A 100 9.46 6.49 -4.38
C GLU A 100 9.63 5.02 -3.93
N LEU A 101 10.23 4.80 -2.75
CA LEU A 101 10.33 3.46 -2.14
C LEU A 101 8.93 2.86 -1.90
N TYR A 102 8.05 3.64 -1.27
CA TYR A 102 6.68 3.19 -0.94
C TYR A 102 5.84 2.98 -2.20
N PHE A 103 6.01 3.85 -3.20
CA PHE A 103 5.29 3.73 -4.48
C PHE A 103 5.75 2.50 -5.26
N SER A 104 7.06 2.27 -5.33
CA SER A 104 7.63 1.08 -5.98
C SER A 104 7.19 -0.19 -5.27
N PHE A 105 7.23 -0.20 -3.94
CA PHE A 105 6.75 -1.30 -3.12
C PHE A 105 5.31 -1.69 -3.47
N LEU A 106 4.38 -0.74 -3.43
CA LEU A 106 2.98 -1.00 -3.75
C LEU A 106 2.77 -1.36 -5.23
N GLY A 107 3.50 -0.71 -6.14
CA GLY A 107 3.43 -0.99 -7.58
C GLY A 107 3.85 -2.42 -7.94
N ILE A 108 4.92 -2.92 -7.31
CA ILE A 108 5.38 -4.30 -7.47
C ILE A 108 4.33 -5.29 -6.95
N LEU A 109 3.77 -5.03 -5.76
CA LEU A 109 2.72 -5.89 -5.20
C LEU A 109 1.45 -5.91 -6.05
N LYS A 110 1.10 -4.79 -6.72
CA LYS A 110 -0.07 -4.72 -7.61
C LYS A 110 0.00 -5.72 -8.77
N ILE A 111 1.17 -5.96 -9.29
CA ILE A 111 1.35 -6.89 -10.41
C ILE A 111 1.59 -8.34 -9.96
N GLY A 112 1.58 -8.60 -8.66
CA GLY A 112 1.78 -9.93 -8.10
C GLY A 112 3.25 -10.38 -8.06
N ALA A 113 4.20 -9.46 -8.24
CA ALA A 113 5.62 -9.76 -8.13
C ALA A 113 6.08 -9.78 -6.67
N ILE A 114 7.19 -10.44 -6.41
CA ILE A 114 7.80 -10.60 -5.09
C ILE A 114 8.82 -9.48 -4.88
N ILE A 115 8.73 -8.80 -3.73
CA ILE A 115 9.65 -7.71 -3.40
C ILE A 115 10.81 -8.24 -2.57
N GLN A 116 12.02 -7.84 -2.95
CA GLN A 116 13.21 -7.90 -2.12
C GLN A 116 13.65 -6.47 -1.80
N LEU A 117 13.52 -6.07 -0.53
CA LEU A 117 13.79 -4.71 -0.10
C LEU A 117 15.14 -4.61 0.59
N ILE A 118 15.99 -3.72 0.11
CA ILE A 118 17.26 -3.33 0.72
C ILE A 118 17.23 -1.82 0.91
N ILE A 119 17.24 -1.38 2.17
CA ILE A 119 17.26 0.05 2.54
C ILE A 119 18.71 0.42 2.87
N VAL A 120 19.15 1.53 2.35
CA VAL A 120 20.50 2.10 2.58
C VAL A 120 20.45 3.17 3.66
#